data_246c3e4413ff8d607ef8e800dcb740a9
#
_entry.id   246c3e4413ff8d607ef8e800dcb740a9
#
_cell.length_a   1.000
_cell.length_b   1.000
_cell.length_c   1.000
_cell.angle_alpha   90.00
_cell.angle_beta   90.00
_cell.angle_gamma   90.00
#
_symmetry.space_group_name_H-M   'P 1'
#
loop_
_entity.id
_entity.type
_entity.pdbx_description
1 polymer ?
#
loop_
_entity_poly.entity_id
_entity_poly.type
_entity_poly.pdbx_seq_one_letter_code
_entity_poly.pdbx_strand_id
1 'polypeptide(L)'
;PKEILAIGTSAKKMMGRAPATIETIRPLKDGVIADFDATAAMLSFYIKKVHESGTVIPKIPRPRVIIGIPSGVTEVERRAVAEASLDAGAREAHLIEEPMAAAIGVGMPIEGPEGIFIVDIGGGTSEIAVISLGGVVLGRSIRIAGDEMDEAIINYVRLKYSLLLGQPTAETVKINIGGNVPGKEKYEVVRGRDLESGLPKSVKLANSEIREALAPVVQEIIAAIADTIEETPPELVSDIMERGIVMAGGGSLLPGIDVMVAEATKMPVWVAEDPLTCVVRGCGKLLENPSLLAKIRVSKGF
;
A
#
# COMPACT_ATOMS: atom_id res chain seq x y z
N PRO A 1 0.41 9.04 31.17
CA PRO A 1 0.28 9.26 29.73
C PRO A 1 1.31 8.37 29.00
N LYS A 2 0.89 7.65 27.96
CA LYS A 2 1.81 6.89 27.09
C LYS A 2 2.69 7.91 26.36
N GLU A 3 4.01 7.80 26.48
CA GLU A 3 4.96 8.65 25.77
C GLU A 3 5.29 8.03 24.41
N ILE A 4 5.31 8.84 23.35
CA ILE A 4 5.68 8.39 22.00
C ILE A 4 7.20 8.47 21.87
N LEU A 5 7.85 7.32 21.77
CA LEU A 5 9.30 7.22 21.66
C LEU A 5 9.80 7.32 20.21
N ALA A 6 9.04 6.78 19.26
CA ALA A 6 9.40 6.77 17.84
C ALA A 6 8.18 6.65 16.93
N ILE A 7 8.29 7.15 15.70
CA ILE A 7 7.28 7.05 14.65
C ILE A 7 7.95 6.67 13.32
N GLY A 8 7.23 5.97 12.45
CA GLY A 8 7.67 5.57 11.12
C GLY A 8 8.81 4.56 11.13
N THR A 9 9.83 4.76 10.30
CA THR A 9 10.96 3.83 10.15
C THR A 9 11.68 3.53 11.46
N SER A 10 11.78 4.50 12.37
CA SER A 10 12.40 4.30 13.68
C SER A 10 11.59 3.35 14.56
N ALA A 11 10.25 3.51 14.58
CA ALA A 11 9.36 2.60 15.29
C ALA A 11 9.36 1.20 14.65
N LYS A 12 9.36 1.11 13.31
CA LYS A 12 9.43 -0.17 12.60
C LYS A 12 10.67 -0.99 12.96
N LYS A 13 11.84 -0.33 13.17
CA LYS A 13 13.08 -1.00 13.61
C LYS A 13 12.98 -1.60 15.02
N MET A 14 12.06 -1.11 15.86
CA MET A 14 11.84 -1.61 17.22
C MET A 14 10.90 -2.83 17.26
N MET A 15 10.18 -3.10 16.18
CA MET A 15 9.22 -4.20 16.10
C MET A 15 9.90 -5.55 16.36
N GLY A 16 9.36 -6.31 17.31
CA GLY A 16 9.89 -7.61 17.74
C GLY A 16 11.21 -7.54 18.54
N ARG A 17 11.68 -6.32 18.90
CA ARG A 17 12.93 -6.10 19.65
C ARG A 17 12.74 -5.24 20.89
N ALA A 18 11.57 -4.65 21.06
CA ALA A 18 11.24 -3.78 22.17
C ALA A 18 11.11 -4.59 23.48
N PRO A 19 11.59 -4.05 24.63
CA PRO A 19 11.34 -4.65 25.92
C PRO A 19 9.85 -4.57 26.29
N ALA A 20 9.41 -5.33 27.30
CA ALA A 20 7.99 -5.39 27.69
C ALA A 20 7.38 -4.04 28.12
N THR A 21 8.21 -3.05 28.43
CA THR A 21 7.79 -1.68 28.79
C THR A 21 7.49 -0.80 27.59
N ILE A 22 7.86 -1.24 26.37
CA ILE A 22 7.69 -0.50 25.12
C ILE A 22 6.77 -1.32 24.19
N GLU A 23 5.65 -0.74 23.81
CA GLU A 23 4.71 -1.33 22.89
C GLU A 23 4.94 -0.76 21.48
N THR A 24 5.03 -1.63 20.47
CA THR A 24 5.03 -1.22 19.07
C THR A 24 3.63 -1.39 18.50
N ILE A 25 3.01 -0.27 18.09
CA ILE A 25 1.64 -0.24 17.60
C ILE A 25 1.67 -0.04 16.07
N ARG A 26 0.83 -0.77 15.34
CA ARG A 26 0.49 -0.50 13.93
C ARG A 26 -0.84 0.26 13.92
N PRO A 27 -0.82 1.58 13.73
CA PRO A 27 -2.02 2.41 13.83
C PRO A 27 -3.05 2.08 12.74
N LEU A 28 -2.55 1.64 11.58
CA LEU A 28 -3.35 1.23 10.43
C LEU A 28 -3.15 -0.26 10.18
N LYS A 29 -4.23 -0.96 9.87
CA LYS A 29 -4.24 -2.35 9.46
C LYS A 29 -5.29 -2.54 8.36
N ASP A 30 -4.97 -3.33 7.34
CA ASP A 30 -5.86 -3.64 6.21
C ASP A 30 -6.49 -2.37 5.59
N GLY A 31 -5.68 -1.30 5.47
CA GLY A 31 -6.08 -0.01 4.91
C GLY A 31 -6.95 0.86 5.81
N VAL A 32 -7.31 0.43 7.03
CA VAL A 32 -8.20 1.17 7.94
C VAL A 32 -7.53 1.49 9.28
N ILE A 33 -8.13 2.44 10.02
CA ILE A 33 -7.66 2.80 11.36
C ILE A 33 -7.93 1.64 12.33
N ALA A 34 -6.88 1.05 12.87
CA ALA A 34 -6.94 0.03 13.92
C ALA A 34 -6.81 0.62 15.33
N ASP A 35 -6.08 1.73 15.47
CA ASP A 35 -5.91 2.49 16.72
C ASP A 35 -6.04 3.98 16.40
N PHE A 36 -7.14 4.58 16.86
CA PHE A 36 -7.47 5.98 16.57
C PHE A 36 -6.46 6.94 17.21
N ASP A 37 -6.14 6.74 18.48
CA ASP A 37 -5.25 7.63 19.23
C ASP A 37 -3.84 7.61 18.65
N ALA A 38 -3.34 6.41 18.31
CA ALA A 38 -2.03 6.26 17.69
C ALA A 38 -2.01 6.87 16.28
N THR A 39 -3.10 6.75 15.51
CA THR A 39 -3.24 7.37 14.18
C THR A 39 -3.25 8.89 14.28
N ALA A 40 -4.06 9.47 15.16
CA ALA A 40 -4.11 10.91 15.37
C ALA A 40 -2.77 11.48 15.84
N ALA A 41 -2.08 10.75 16.72
CA ALA A 41 -0.74 11.12 17.19
C ALA A 41 0.32 11.07 16.07
N MET A 42 0.26 10.06 15.22
CA MET A 42 1.14 9.92 14.04
C MET A 42 0.90 11.05 13.03
N LEU A 43 -0.37 11.34 12.71
CA LEU A 43 -0.75 12.45 11.82
C LEU A 43 -0.29 13.79 12.40
N SER A 44 -0.52 14.04 13.70
CA SER A 44 -0.08 15.25 14.38
C SER A 44 1.43 15.44 14.31
N PHE A 45 2.19 14.37 14.49
CA PHE A 45 3.65 14.41 14.36
C PHE A 45 4.08 14.83 12.94
N TYR A 46 3.52 14.22 11.90
CA TYR A 46 3.90 14.54 10.51
C TYR A 46 3.40 15.92 10.08
N ILE A 47 2.18 16.32 10.46
CA ILE A 47 1.65 17.67 10.19
C ILE A 47 2.55 18.73 10.82
N LYS A 48 2.92 18.57 12.11
CA LYS A 48 3.85 19.48 12.80
C LYS A 48 5.21 19.50 12.11
N LYS A 49 5.78 18.35 11.82
CA LYS A 49 7.11 18.23 11.19
C LYS A 49 7.18 18.95 9.85
N VAL A 50 6.17 18.78 8.99
CA VAL A 50 6.09 19.47 7.69
C VAL A 50 5.86 20.97 7.89
N HIS A 51 4.95 21.35 8.78
CA HIS A 51 4.61 22.73 9.03
C HIS A 51 5.77 23.52 9.68
N GLU A 52 6.55 22.88 10.55
CA GLU A 52 7.70 23.49 11.21
C GLU A 52 8.94 23.56 10.32
N SER A 53 9.08 22.67 9.33
CA SER A 53 10.20 22.67 8.40
C SER A 53 10.14 23.79 7.34
N GLY A 54 8.99 24.44 7.19
CA GLY A 54 8.81 25.56 6.24
C GLY A 54 9.50 26.84 6.69
N THR A 55 10.05 27.61 5.71
CA THR A 55 10.71 28.90 5.94
C THR A 55 9.72 30.08 6.06
N VAL A 56 8.43 29.83 5.84
CA VAL A 56 7.41 30.87 5.82
C VAL A 56 6.95 31.19 7.26
N ILE A 57 7.04 32.44 7.64
CA ILE A 57 6.54 33.01 8.91
C ILE A 57 5.49 34.04 8.58
N PRO A 58 4.30 34.04 9.22
CA PRO A 58 3.88 33.21 10.35
C PRO A 58 3.39 31.83 9.95
N LYS A 59 3.56 30.84 10.81
CA LYS A 59 3.10 29.43 10.65
C LYS A 59 1.60 29.26 10.93
N ILE A 60 0.81 30.19 10.50
CA ILE A 60 -0.65 30.26 10.60
C ILE A 60 -1.16 30.61 9.19
N PRO A 61 -2.18 29.92 8.71
CA PRO A 61 -3.16 29.03 9.35
C PRO A 61 -2.77 27.56 9.38
N ARG A 62 -3.56 26.73 10.12
CA ARG A 62 -3.45 25.27 10.10
C ARG A 62 -3.54 24.73 8.66
N PRO A 63 -2.82 23.64 8.33
CA PRO A 63 -2.74 23.14 6.96
C PRO A 63 -4.07 22.50 6.50
N ARG A 64 -4.33 22.56 5.19
CA ARG A 64 -5.26 21.68 4.51
C ARG A 64 -4.53 20.37 4.22
N VAL A 65 -5.19 19.24 4.41
CA VAL A 65 -4.62 17.90 4.12
C VAL A 65 -5.50 17.15 3.12
N ILE A 66 -4.86 16.33 2.29
CA ILE A 66 -5.53 15.31 1.47
C ILE A 66 -4.98 13.97 1.89
N ILE A 67 -5.88 12.99 2.11
CA ILE A 67 -5.53 11.66 2.58
C ILE A 67 -6.10 10.64 1.61
N GLY A 68 -5.24 9.71 1.16
CA GLY A 68 -5.66 8.53 0.44
C GLY A 68 -6.40 7.57 1.38
N ILE A 69 -7.48 7.00 0.89
CA ILE A 69 -8.26 5.96 1.57
C ILE A 69 -8.55 4.82 0.58
N PRO A 70 -8.63 3.57 1.02
CA PRO A 70 -9.07 2.47 0.17
C PRO A 70 -10.47 2.72 -0.42
N SER A 71 -10.73 2.18 -1.61
CA SER A 71 -12.02 2.37 -2.29
C SER A 71 -13.21 1.72 -1.55
N GLY A 72 -12.94 0.63 -0.82
CA GLY A 72 -13.96 -0.14 -0.11
C GLY A 72 -14.28 0.29 1.32
N VAL A 73 -13.79 1.46 1.79
CA VAL A 73 -14.02 1.90 3.18
C VAL A 73 -15.46 2.32 3.42
N THR A 74 -15.96 1.98 4.61
CA THR A 74 -17.29 2.37 5.09
C THR A 74 -17.34 3.87 5.42
N GLU A 75 -18.55 4.43 5.51
CA GLU A 75 -18.77 5.82 5.92
C GLU A 75 -18.24 6.10 7.34
N VAL A 76 -18.28 5.12 8.23
CA VAL A 76 -17.73 5.23 9.58
C VAL A 76 -16.20 5.35 9.54
N GLU A 77 -15.55 4.54 8.73
CA GLU A 77 -14.10 4.60 8.54
C GLU A 77 -13.67 5.91 7.88
N ARG A 78 -14.43 6.41 6.88
CA ARG A 78 -14.21 7.74 6.28
C ARG A 78 -14.23 8.85 7.33
N ARG A 79 -15.26 8.85 8.19
CA ARG A 79 -15.38 9.83 9.28
C ARG A 79 -14.20 9.71 10.24
N ALA A 80 -13.82 8.52 10.63
CA ALA A 80 -12.69 8.30 11.54
C ALA A 80 -11.39 8.90 10.99
N VAL A 81 -11.12 8.75 9.69
CA VAL A 81 -9.94 9.36 9.04
C VAL A 81 -10.03 10.87 9.04
N ALA A 82 -11.20 11.44 8.72
CA ALA A 82 -11.41 12.88 8.72
C ALA A 82 -11.25 13.48 10.14
N GLU A 83 -11.88 12.87 11.16
CA GLU A 83 -11.78 13.27 12.57
C GLU A 83 -10.34 13.18 13.07
N ALA A 84 -9.65 12.05 12.85
CA ALA A 84 -8.24 11.90 13.23
C ALA A 84 -7.35 13.00 12.62
N SER A 85 -7.66 13.43 11.39
CA SER A 85 -6.90 14.48 10.71
C SER A 85 -7.15 15.86 11.32
N LEU A 86 -8.41 16.17 11.65
CA LEU A 86 -8.78 17.43 12.31
C LEU A 86 -8.20 17.49 13.73
N ASP A 87 -8.29 16.40 14.50
CA ASP A 87 -7.70 16.27 15.84
C ASP A 87 -6.17 16.38 15.80
N ALA A 88 -5.55 15.90 14.75
CA ALA A 88 -4.12 16.06 14.49
C ALA A 88 -3.69 17.51 14.19
N GLY A 89 -4.65 18.42 13.97
CA GLY A 89 -4.40 19.84 13.77
C GLY A 89 -4.59 20.34 12.34
N ALA A 90 -5.14 19.56 11.44
CA ALA A 90 -5.56 20.04 10.13
C ALA A 90 -6.72 21.06 10.25
N ARG A 91 -6.79 22.02 9.29
CA ARG A 91 -7.93 22.92 9.15
C ARG A 91 -9.07 22.29 8.37
N GLU A 92 -8.71 21.57 7.32
CA GLU A 92 -9.60 20.87 6.41
C GLU A 92 -8.96 19.53 6.06
N ALA A 93 -9.76 18.49 6.02
CA ALA A 93 -9.37 17.16 5.54
C ALA A 93 -10.20 16.80 4.31
N HIS A 94 -9.53 16.47 3.23
CA HIS A 94 -10.14 15.92 2.01
C HIS A 94 -9.71 14.48 1.87
N LEU A 95 -10.66 13.61 1.54
CA LEU A 95 -10.40 12.19 1.34
C LEU A 95 -10.48 11.85 -0.15
N ILE A 96 -9.52 11.10 -0.65
CA ILE A 96 -9.49 10.62 -2.03
C ILE A 96 -9.25 9.12 -2.03
N GLU A 97 -9.85 8.42 -2.97
CA GLU A 97 -9.55 7.00 -3.15
C GLU A 97 -8.11 6.80 -3.63
N GLU A 98 -7.39 5.86 -3.00
CA GLU A 98 -5.98 5.58 -3.28
C GLU A 98 -5.69 5.34 -4.76
N PRO A 99 -6.47 4.53 -5.52
CA PRO A 99 -6.20 4.31 -6.93
C PRO A 99 -6.36 5.59 -7.78
N MET A 100 -7.32 6.47 -7.43
CA MET A 100 -7.44 7.77 -8.09
C MET A 100 -6.22 8.65 -7.80
N ALA A 101 -5.79 8.71 -6.54
CA ALA A 101 -4.59 9.44 -6.16
C ALA A 101 -3.34 8.86 -6.85
N ALA A 102 -3.21 7.54 -6.92
CA ALA A 102 -2.10 6.87 -7.61
C ALA A 102 -2.07 7.23 -9.10
N ALA A 103 -3.20 7.19 -9.80
CA ALA A 103 -3.30 7.56 -11.21
C ALA A 103 -2.86 9.02 -11.47
N ILE A 104 -3.30 9.95 -10.62
CA ILE A 104 -2.86 11.36 -10.65
C ILE A 104 -1.36 11.47 -10.38
N GLY A 105 -0.87 10.71 -9.39
CA GLY A 105 0.54 10.70 -9.01
C GLY A 105 1.47 10.24 -10.13
N VAL A 106 1.08 9.19 -10.84
CA VAL A 106 1.74 8.69 -12.06
C VAL A 106 1.68 9.74 -13.18
N GLY A 107 0.65 10.57 -13.23
CA GLY A 107 0.44 11.57 -14.28
C GLY A 107 -0.45 11.09 -15.41
N MET A 108 -1.34 10.15 -15.14
CA MET A 108 -2.30 9.66 -16.13
C MET A 108 -3.36 10.71 -16.46
N PRO A 109 -3.88 10.76 -17.72
CA PRO A 109 -4.85 11.74 -18.16
C PRO A 109 -6.27 11.37 -17.71
N ILE A 110 -6.54 11.47 -16.40
CA ILE A 110 -7.78 10.98 -15.76
C ILE A 110 -9.06 11.72 -16.20
N GLU A 111 -8.94 12.94 -16.76
CA GLU A 111 -10.11 13.76 -17.14
C GLU A 111 -10.71 13.35 -18.51
N GLY A 112 -9.97 12.58 -19.30
CA GLY A 112 -10.42 12.10 -20.62
C GLY A 112 -11.47 11.00 -20.53
N PRO A 113 -12.14 10.70 -21.67
CA PRO A 113 -13.13 9.63 -21.74
C PRO A 113 -12.50 8.23 -21.82
N GLU A 114 -11.20 8.16 -22.03
CA GLU A 114 -10.47 6.91 -22.20
C GLU A 114 -10.35 6.15 -20.88
N GLY A 115 -10.41 4.83 -20.98
CA GLY A 115 -10.24 3.92 -19.83
C GLY A 115 -8.79 3.88 -19.34
N ILE A 116 -8.62 4.12 -18.05
CA ILE A 116 -7.36 3.95 -17.33
C ILE A 116 -7.51 2.83 -16.34
N PHE A 117 -6.62 1.84 -16.38
CA PHE A 117 -6.59 0.76 -15.41
C PHE A 117 -5.39 0.90 -14.49
N ILE A 118 -5.63 0.99 -13.20
CA ILE A 118 -4.59 1.11 -12.20
C ILE A 118 -4.75 0.05 -11.10
N VAL A 119 -3.63 -0.50 -10.67
CA VAL A 119 -3.52 -1.46 -9.58
C VAL A 119 -2.52 -0.91 -8.57
N ASP A 120 -2.97 -0.62 -7.36
CA ASP A 120 -2.11 -0.18 -6.26
C ASP A 120 -2.00 -1.29 -5.22
N ILE A 121 -0.85 -1.96 -5.16
CA ILE A 121 -0.58 -3.04 -4.20
C ILE A 121 0.18 -2.47 -3.02
N GLY A 122 -0.55 -2.20 -1.94
CA GLY A 122 -0.02 -1.63 -0.71
C GLY A 122 0.58 -2.66 0.26
N GLY A 123 0.57 -2.30 1.54
CA GLY A 123 0.92 -3.21 2.63
C GLY A 123 -0.22 -4.11 3.05
N GLY A 124 -1.41 -3.55 3.29
CA GLY A 124 -2.59 -4.27 3.79
C GLY A 124 -3.73 -4.40 2.78
N THR A 125 -3.71 -3.63 1.68
CA THR A 125 -4.74 -3.70 0.64
C THR A 125 -4.15 -3.67 -0.75
N SER A 126 -4.86 -4.28 -1.71
CA SER A 126 -4.65 -4.07 -3.14
C SER A 126 -5.90 -3.41 -3.71
N GLU A 127 -5.69 -2.22 -4.28
CA GLU A 127 -6.73 -1.39 -4.89
C GLU A 127 -6.66 -1.51 -6.40
N ILE A 128 -7.77 -1.86 -7.03
CA ILE A 128 -7.88 -2.03 -8.46
C ILE A 128 -8.96 -1.08 -8.95
N ALA A 129 -8.68 -0.26 -9.93
CA ALA A 129 -9.68 0.68 -10.44
C ALA A 129 -9.60 0.91 -11.94
N VAL A 130 -10.76 1.09 -12.53
CA VAL A 130 -10.96 1.64 -13.88
C VAL A 130 -11.44 3.07 -13.72
N ILE A 131 -10.71 4.01 -14.30
CA ILE A 131 -10.96 5.45 -14.20
C ILE A 131 -11.26 5.99 -15.60
N SER A 132 -12.27 6.85 -15.70
CA SER A 132 -12.61 7.59 -16.92
C SER A 132 -13.36 8.87 -16.53
N LEU A 133 -13.25 9.95 -17.31
CA LEU A 133 -13.96 11.21 -17.12
C LEU A 133 -13.82 11.79 -15.69
N GLY A 134 -12.66 11.61 -15.07
CA GLY A 134 -12.38 12.12 -13.72
C GLY A 134 -13.06 11.35 -12.58
N GLY A 135 -13.63 10.17 -12.85
CA GLY A 135 -14.30 9.33 -11.85
C GLY A 135 -13.85 7.88 -11.91
N VAL A 136 -14.03 7.17 -10.81
CA VAL A 136 -13.87 5.71 -10.74
C VAL A 136 -15.13 5.07 -11.33
N VAL A 137 -14.98 4.37 -12.44
CA VAL A 137 -16.07 3.64 -13.13
C VAL A 137 -16.32 2.30 -12.44
N LEU A 138 -15.23 1.60 -12.13
CA LEU A 138 -15.23 0.35 -11.40
C LEU A 138 -14.06 0.35 -10.43
N GLY A 139 -14.31 -0.01 -9.19
CA GLY A 139 -13.29 -0.11 -8.15
C GLY A 139 -13.45 -1.38 -7.33
N ARG A 140 -12.33 -2.05 -7.05
CA ARG A 140 -12.27 -3.23 -6.20
C ARG A 140 -11.13 -3.09 -5.21
N SER A 141 -11.43 -3.30 -3.94
CA SER A 141 -10.46 -3.33 -2.85
C SER A 141 -10.44 -4.73 -2.25
N ILE A 142 -9.26 -5.32 -2.14
CA ILE A 142 -9.06 -6.59 -1.46
C ILE A 142 -8.04 -6.43 -0.34
N ARG A 143 -8.27 -7.12 0.79
CA ARG A 143 -7.36 -7.13 1.95
C ARG A 143 -6.29 -8.21 1.79
N ILE A 144 -5.64 -8.21 0.64
CA ILE A 144 -4.58 -9.14 0.26
C ILE A 144 -3.49 -8.33 -0.41
N ALA A 145 -2.33 -8.20 0.26
CA ALA A 145 -1.24 -7.38 -0.20
C ALA A 145 0.11 -7.79 0.41
N GLY A 146 0.97 -6.83 0.72
CA GLY A 146 2.33 -7.08 1.22
C GLY A 146 2.39 -7.81 2.57
N ASP A 147 1.42 -7.60 3.45
CA ASP A 147 1.37 -8.23 4.79
C ASP A 147 1.01 -9.71 4.67
N GLU A 148 0.05 -10.08 3.81
CA GLU A 148 -0.30 -11.47 3.52
C GLU A 148 0.85 -12.21 2.86
N MET A 149 1.63 -11.53 2.02
CA MET A 149 2.87 -12.09 1.47
C MET A 149 3.89 -12.41 2.58
N ASP A 150 4.07 -11.52 3.56
CA ASP A 150 4.96 -11.75 4.69
C ASP A 150 4.47 -12.92 5.55
N GLU A 151 3.16 -13.00 5.82
CA GLU A 151 2.56 -14.09 6.58
C GLU A 151 2.67 -15.43 5.84
N ALA A 152 2.52 -15.45 4.52
CA ALA A 152 2.72 -16.65 3.70
C ALA A 152 4.15 -17.18 3.83
N ILE A 153 5.17 -16.30 3.81
CA ILE A 153 6.57 -16.67 4.03
C ILE A 153 6.78 -17.23 5.44
N ILE A 154 6.24 -16.56 6.47
CA ILE A 154 6.34 -17.01 7.87
C ILE A 154 5.75 -18.41 8.02
N ASN A 155 4.55 -18.62 7.45
CA ASN A 155 3.86 -19.89 7.51
C ASN A 155 4.60 -21.01 6.77
N TYR A 156 5.10 -20.72 5.56
CA TYR A 156 5.91 -21.68 4.79
C TYR A 156 7.15 -22.12 5.55
N VAL A 157 7.91 -21.17 6.08
CA VAL A 157 9.14 -21.46 6.83
C VAL A 157 8.85 -22.20 8.14
N ARG A 158 7.75 -21.85 8.80
CA ARG A 158 7.29 -22.56 10.00
C ARG A 158 6.97 -24.01 9.71
N LEU A 159 6.22 -24.29 8.64
CA LEU A 159 5.79 -25.64 8.29
C LEU A 159 6.94 -26.50 7.76
N LYS A 160 7.79 -25.94 6.92
CA LYS A 160 8.85 -26.69 6.25
C LYS A 160 10.10 -26.89 7.11
N TYR A 161 10.42 -25.91 7.94
CA TYR A 161 11.69 -25.86 8.67
C TYR A 161 11.53 -25.87 10.20
N SER A 162 10.31 -25.92 10.71
CA SER A 162 10.00 -25.76 12.15
C SER A 162 10.65 -24.47 12.72
N LEU A 163 10.77 -23.40 11.91
CA LEU A 163 11.46 -22.17 12.30
C LEU A 163 10.46 -21.01 12.44
N LEU A 164 10.47 -20.36 13.60
CA LEU A 164 9.69 -19.15 13.85
C LEU A 164 10.49 -17.92 13.40
N LEU A 165 9.95 -17.22 12.41
CA LEU A 165 10.47 -15.94 11.92
C LEU A 165 9.63 -14.76 12.42
N GLY A 166 10.27 -13.60 12.60
CA GLY A 166 9.56 -12.33 12.79
C GLY A 166 9.17 -11.70 11.46
N GLN A 167 8.07 -10.93 11.47
CA GLN A 167 7.54 -10.23 10.26
C GLN A 167 8.61 -9.36 9.55
N PRO A 168 9.46 -8.55 10.25
CA PRO A 168 10.50 -7.78 9.56
C PRO A 168 11.52 -8.64 8.79
N THR A 169 11.76 -9.88 9.25
CA THR A 169 12.65 -10.82 8.56
C THR A 169 11.96 -11.37 7.31
N ALA A 170 10.67 -11.72 7.40
CA ALA A 170 9.90 -12.20 6.26
C ALA A 170 9.79 -11.12 5.16
N GLU A 171 9.52 -9.88 5.52
CA GLU A 171 9.52 -8.74 4.59
C GLU A 171 10.88 -8.58 3.90
N THR A 172 11.98 -8.71 4.63
CA THR A 172 13.34 -8.65 4.05
C THR A 172 13.55 -9.77 3.04
N VAL A 173 13.14 -11.00 3.36
CA VAL A 173 13.21 -12.15 2.46
C VAL A 173 12.37 -11.92 1.21
N LYS A 174 11.13 -11.43 1.35
CA LYS A 174 10.26 -11.08 0.24
C LYS A 174 10.94 -10.10 -0.73
N ILE A 175 11.50 -9.02 -0.20
CA ILE A 175 12.17 -7.98 -0.99
C ILE A 175 13.41 -8.54 -1.70
N ASN A 176 14.24 -9.33 -1.01
CA ASN A 176 15.52 -9.78 -1.53
C ASN A 176 15.39 -10.92 -2.56
N ILE A 177 14.50 -11.88 -2.29
CA ILE A 177 14.42 -13.13 -3.07
C ILE A 177 13.00 -13.57 -3.42
N GLY A 178 11.95 -12.76 -3.14
CA GLY A 178 10.54 -13.12 -3.39
C GLY A 178 10.13 -13.15 -4.87
N GLY A 179 10.96 -12.62 -5.76
CA GLY A 179 10.60 -12.41 -7.16
C GLY A 179 10.50 -13.65 -8.04
N ASN A 180 9.69 -13.55 -9.09
CA ASN A 180 9.52 -14.57 -10.12
C ASN A 180 10.33 -14.21 -11.39
N VAL A 181 11.65 -14.06 -11.24
CA VAL A 181 12.54 -13.75 -12.38
C VAL A 181 13.30 -15.01 -12.79
N PRO A 182 13.28 -15.41 -14.08
CA PRO A 182 14.10 -16.51 -14.58
C PRO A 182 15.60 -16.25 -14.36
N GLY A 183 16.35 -17.24 -13.93
CA GLY A 183 17.79 -17.09 -13.77
C GLY A 183 18.38 -18.02 -12.72
N LYS A 184 19.57 -17.67 -12.22
CA LYS A 184 20.22 -18.42 -11.15
C LYS A 184 19.42 -18.35 -9.85
N GLU A 185 19.31 -19.49 -9.18
CA GLU A 185 18.70 -19.58 -7.88
C GLU A 185 19.45 -18.69 -6.88
N LYS A 186 18.72 -17.81 -6.22
CA LYS A 186 19.21 -16.93 -5.17
C LYS A 186 18.88 -17.52 -3.81
N TYR A 187 19.69 -17.19 -2.83
CA TYR A 187 19.51 -17.68 -1.48
C TYR A 187 19.62 -16.55 -0.47
N GLU A 188 18.83 -16.66 0.59
CA GLU A 188 18.89 -15.78 1.77
C GLU A 188 19.04 -16.63 3.02
N VAL A 189 19.90 -16.23 3.95
CA VAL A 189 20.06 -16.92 5.23
C VAL A 189 19.27 -16.22 6.29
N VAL A 190 18.24 -16.89 6.80
CA VAL A 190 17.39 -16.40 7.88
C VAL A 190 17.76 -17.03 9.20
N ARG A 191 17.49 -16.30 10.28
CA ARG A 191 17.69 -16.75 11.65
C ARG A 191 16.40 -16.58 12.44
N GLY A 192 16.08 -17.57 13.24
CA GLY A 192 14.89 -17.57 14.05
C GLY A 192 14.99 -18.54 15.21
N ARG A 193 13.87 -18.81 15.85
CA ARG A 193 13.76 -19.79 16.92
C ARG A 193 13.25 -21.13 16.36
N ASP A 194 14.00 -22.19 16.59
CA ASP A 194 13.55 -23.52 16.30
C ASP A 194 12.36 -23.89 17.20
N LEU A 195 11.27 -24.36 16.61
CA LEU A 195 10.04 -24.67 17.34
C LEU A 195 10.14 -26.00 18.13
N GLU A 196 11.05 -26.87 17.76
CA GLU A 196 11.24 -28.17 18.43
C GLU A 196 12.14 -28.05 19.66
N SER A 197 13.29 -27.40 19.51
CA SER A 197 14.29 -27.25 20.58
C SER A 197 14.17 -25.96 21.38
N GLY A 198 13.48 -24.93 20.83
CA GLY A 198 13.43 -23.58 21.40
C GLY A 198 14.72 -22.77 21.19
N LEU A 199 15.76 -23.33 20.59
CA LEU A 199 17.06 -22.73 20.41
C LEU A 199 17.17 -21.90 19.12
N PRO A 200 18.17 -21.01 19.00
CA PRO A 200 18.45 -20.31 17.75
C PRO A 200 18.80 -21.28 16.62
N LYS A 201 18.20 -21.08 15.46
CA LYS A 201 18.45 -21.87 14.24
C LYS A 201 18.58 -20.96 13.03
N SER A 202 19.44 -21.34 12.10
CA SER A 202 19.63 -20.67 10.83
C SER A 202 19.20 -21.60 9.69
N VAL A 203 18.49 -21.05 8.70
CA VAL A 203 18.06 -21.77 7.51
C VAL A 203 18.44 -20.96 6.28
N LYS A 204 18.87 -21.64 5.22
CA LYS A 204 19.14 -21.07 3.91
C LYS A 204 17.89 -21.28 3.05
N LEU A 205 17.20 -20.19 2.71
CA LEU A 205 16.00 -20.20 1.87
C LEU A 205 16.38 -19.93 0.42
N ALA A 206 15.77 -20.66 -0.50
CA ALA A 206 15.91 -20.44 -1.94
C ALA A 206 14.77 -19.54 -2.45
N ASN A 207 15.03 -18.76 -3.49
CA ASN A 207 13.98 -17.94 -4.12
C ASN A 207 12.85 -18.79 -4.73
N SER A 208 13.12 -20.02 -5.17
CA SER A 208 12.10 -20.99 -5.60
C SER A 208 11.10 -21.31 -4.50
N GLU A 209 11.57 -21.47 -3.26
CA GLU A 209 10.72 -21.74 -2.09
C GLU A 209 9.87 -20.53 -1.71
N ILE A 210 10.43 -19.33 -1.82
CA ILE A 210 9.68 -18.10 -1.53
C ILE A 210 8.61 -17.86 -2.60
N ARG A 211 8.91 -18.14 -3.87
CA ARG A 211 7.89 -18.12 -4.94
C ARG A 211 6.74 -19.09 -4.67
N GLU A 212 7.06 -20.31 -4.22
CA GLU A 212 6.04 -21.30 -3.84
C GLU A 212 5.18 -20.78 -2.69
N ALA A 213 5.79 -20.18 -1.68
CA ALA A 213 5.08 -19.58 -0.56
C ALA A 213 4.16 -18.42 -0.97
N LEU A 214 4.60 -17.58 -1.90
CA LEU A 214 3.88 -16.39 -2.36
C LEU A 214 2.80 -16.70 -3.41
N ALA A 215 2.90 -17.82 -4.12
CA ALA A 215 2.03 -18.13 -5.25
C ALA A 215 0.53 -18.02 -4.95
N PRO A 216 -0.02 -18.53 -3.82
CA PRO A 216 -1.43 -18.38 -3.53
C PRO A 216 -1.87 -16.92 -3.40
N VAL A 217 -1.09 -16.10 -2.67
CA VAL A 217 -1.39 -14.67 -2.44
C VAL A 217 -1.35 -13.89 -3.76
N VAL A 218 -0.32 -14.11 -4.57
CA VAL A 218 -0.18 -13.45 -5.87
C VAL A 218 -1.30 -13.85 -6.82
N GLN A 219 -1.72 -15.12 -6.81
CA GLN A 219 -2.83 -15.60 -7.63
C GLN A 219 -4.16 -14.95 -7.25
N GLU A 220 -4.42 -14.72 -5.95
CA GLU A 220 -5.64 -14.00 -5.51
C GLU A 220 -5.66 -12.56 -6.00
N ILE A 221 -4.52 -11.87 -5.98
CA ILE A 221 -4.40 -10.51 -6.54
C ILE A 221 -4.65 -10.54 -8.06
N ILE A 222 -4.03 -11.47 -8.78
CA ILE A 222 -4.21 -11.62 -10.23
C ILE A 222 -5.67 -11.94 -10.57
N ALA A 223 -6.33 -12.81 -9.81
CA ALA A 223 -7.73 -13.14 -10.02
C ALA A 223 -8.62 -11.88 -9.85
N ALA A 224 -8.39 -11.08 -8.80
CA ALA A 224 -9.12 -9.83 -8.60
C ALA A 224 -8.92 -8.82 -9.75
N ILE A 225 -7.72 -8.76 -10.33
CA ILE A 225 -7.43 -7.94 -11.52
C ILE A 225 -8.24 -8.47 -12.73
N ALA A 226 -8.21 -9.78 -12.98
CA ALA A 226 -8.93 -10.40 -14.07
C ALA A 226 -10.44 -10.20 -13.97
N ASP A 227 -11.01 -10.42 -12.78
CA ASP A 227 -12.43 -10.19 -12.50
C ASP A 227 -12.83 -8.72 -12.76
N THR A 228 -11.95 -7.77 -12.38
CA THR A 228 -12.22 -6.34 -12.62
C THR A 228 -12.22 -6.00 -14.10
N ILE A 229 -11.35 -6.63 -14.90
CA ILE A 229 -11.35 -6.48 -16.36
C ILE A 229 -12.63 -7.06 -16.96
N GLU A 230 -13.07 -8.23 -16.50
CA GLU A 230 -14.28 -8.90 -16.99
C GLU A 230 -15.54 -8.05 -16.74
N GLU A 231 -15.61 -7.36 -15.61
CA GLU A 231 -16.72 -6.46 -15.26
C GLU A 231 -16.64 -5.08 -15.94
N THR A 232 -15.49 -4.76 -16.56
CA THR A 232 -15.26 -3.44 -17.19
C THR A 232 -16.07 -3.30 -18.50
N PRO A 233 -16.72 -2.13 -18.74
CA PRO A 233 -17.40 -1.86 -19.98
C PRO A 233 -16.51 -2.08 -21.21
N PRO A 234 -17.00 -2.70 -22.31
CA PRO A 234 -16.19 -3.06 -23.47
C PRO A 234 -15.40 -1.92 -24.11
N GLU A 235 -15.97 -0.71 -24.13
CA GLU A 235 -15.31 0.48 -24.69
C GLU A 235 -14.04 0.83 -23.88
N LEU A 236 -14.13 0.73 -22.55
CA LEU A 236 -12.97 0.99 -21.68
C LEU A 236 -11.96 -0.15 -21.70
N VAL A 237 -12.41 -1.40 -21.89
CA VAL A 237 -11.49 -2.54 -22.09
C VAL A 237 -10.65 -2.33 -23.34
N SER A 238 -11.24 -1.81 -24.44
CA SER A 238 -10.51 -1.50 -25.67
C SER A 238 -9.38 -0.51 -25.43
N ASP A 239 -9.64 0.55 -24.64
CA ASP A 239 -8.63 1.54 -24.28
C ASP A 239 -7.52 0.93 -23.43
N ILE A 240 -7.88 0.07 -22.47
CA ILE A 240 -6.93 -0.60 -21.57
C ILE A 240 -6.04 -1.58 -22.35
N MET A 241 -6.57 -2.25 -23.38
CA MET A 241 -5.76 -3.12 -24.25
C MET A 241 -4.66 -2.35 -24.97
N GLU A 242 -4.88 -1.08 -25.32
CA GLU A 242 -3.89 -0.24 -25.98
C GLU A 242 -2.92 0.41 -24.97
N ARG A 243 -3.44 0.92 -23.85
CA ARG A 243 -2.68 1.70 -22.85
C ARG A 243 -2.01 0.83 -21.81
N GLY A 244 -2.55 -0.35 -21.54
CA GLY A 244 -2.07 -1.29 -20.55
C GLY A 244 -2.56 -0.99 -19.11
N ILE A 245 -2.13 -1.87 -18.22
CA ILE A 245 -2.37 -1.82 -16.79
C ILE A 245 -1.19 -1.13 -16.12
N VAL A 246 -1.46 -0.14 -15.29
CA VAL A 246 -0.44 0.55 -14.49
C VAL A 246 -0.42 -0.03 -13.09
N MET A 247 0.77 -0.40 -12.61
CA MET A 247 0.95 -0.93 -11.26
C MET A 247 1.68 0.09 -10.37
N ALA A 248 1.10 0.39 -9.22
CA ALA A 248 1.60 1.25 -8.16
C ALA A 248 1.72 0.49 -6.83
N GLY A 249 2.18 1.17 -5.78
CA GLY A 249 2.37 0.59 -4.46
C GLY A 249 3.62 -0.27 -4.31
N GLY A 250 3.98 -0.55 -3.06
CA GLY A 250 5.20 -1.31 -2.74
C GLY A 250 5.18 -2.76 -3.20
N GLY A 251 3.99 -3.39 -3.28
CA GLY A 251 3.81 -4.76 -3.76
C GLY A 251 4.10 -4.92 -5.25
N SER A 252 3.94 -3.86 -6.04
CA SER A 252 4.28 -3.85 -7.47
C SER A 252 5.78 -3.99 -7.75
N LEU A 253 6.62 -3.75 -6.72
CA LEU A 253 8.07 -3.96 -6.79
C LEU A 253 8.47 -5.43 -6.65
N LEU A 254 7.54 -6.35 -6.38
CA LEU A 254 7.85 -7.78 -6.36
C LEU A 254 8.29 -8.21 -7.77
N PRO A 255 9.58 -8.62 -7.96
CA PRO A 255 10.10 -8.83 -9.30
C PRO A 255 9.32 -9.92 -10.07
N GLY A 256 8.83 -9.56 -11.26
CA GLY A 256 8.08 -10.46 -12.15
C GLY A 256 6.56 -10.51 -11.89
N ILE A 257 6.03 -9.74 -10.95
CA ILE A 257 4.57 -9.65 -10.74
C ILE A 257 3.88 -9.02 -11.97
N ASP A 258 4.50 -8.03 -12.58
CA ASP A 258 4.08 -7.39 -13.82
C ASP A 258 3.95 -8.39 -14.97
N VAL A 259 4.94 -9.28 -15.12
CA VAL A 259 4.92 -10.34 -16.12
C VAL A 259 3.78 -11.33 -15.84
N MET A 260 3.59 -11.73 -14.59
CA MET A 260 2.51 -12.66 -14.21
C MET A 260 1.13 -12.05 -14.47
N VAL A 261 0.93 -10.78 -14.17
CA VAL A 261 -0.32 -10.06 -14.49
C VAL A 261 -0.51 -9.96 -16.00
N ALA A 262 0.53 -9.60 -16.77
CA ALA A 262 0.45 -9.53 -18.22
C ALA A 262 0.12 -10.88 -18.87
N GLU A 263 0.71 -11.97 -18.38
CA GLU A 263 0.41 -13.33 -18.87
C GLU A 263 -1.02 -13.75 -18.58
N ALA A 264 -1.55 -13.41 -17.41
CA ALA A 264 -2.91 -13.76 -17.01
C ALA A 264 -3.97 -12.93 -17.75
N THR A 265 -3.75 -11.62 -17.88
CA THR A 265 -4.73 -10.68 -18.46
C THR A 265 -4.62 -10.53 -19.97
N LYS A 266 -3.50 -10.96 -20.57
CA LYS A 266 -3.15 -10.72 -21.98
C LYS A 266 -3.08 -9.24 -22.35
N MET A 267 -2.81 -8.38 -21.39
CA MET A 267 -2.69 -6.93 -21.57
C MET A 267 -1.26 -6.48 -21.28
N PRO A 268 -0.78 -5.37 -21.85
CA PRO A 268 0.47 -4.75 -21.45
C PRO A 268 0.39 -4.32 -19.99
N VAL A 269 1.46 -4.53 -19.23
CA VAL A 269 1.56 -4.14 -17.81
C VAL A 269 2.88 -3.42 -17.59
N TRP A 270 2.84 -2.35 -16.84
CA TRP A 270 4.04 -1.63 -16.45
C TRP A 270 3.95 -1.08 -15.02
N VAL A 271 5.08 -1.09 -14.33
CA VAL A 271 5.20 -0.56 -12.98
C VAL A 271 5.53 0.94 -13.07
N ALA A 272 4.82 1.74 -12.30
CA ALA A 272 5.02 3.18 -12.24
C ALA A 272 6.45 3.51 -11.75
N GLU A 273 6.97 4.65 -12.20
CA GLU A 273 8.20 5.21 -11.63
C GLU A 273 7.96 5.59 -10.16
N ASP A 274 8.83 5.10 -9.26
CA ASP A 274 8.70 5.27 -7.82
C ASP A 274 7.29 4.91 -7.28
N PRO A 275 6.87 3.64 -7.40
CA PRO A 275 5.50 3.22 -7.13
C PRO A 275 5.09 3.41 -5.67
N LEU A 276 6.03 3.44 -4.73
CA LEU A 276 5.80 3.69 -3.31
C LEU A 276 5.25 5.10 -3.03
N THR A 277 5.48 6.07 -3.91
CA THR A 277 5.10 7.46 -3.69
C THR A 277 3.95 7.94 -4.59
N CYS A 278 3.38 7.07 -5.43
CA CYS A 278 2.32 7.45 -6.38
C CYS A 278 1.14 8.14 -5.68
N VAL A 279 0.59 7.54 -4.64
CA VAL A 279 -0.55 8.08 -3.89
C VAL A 279 -0.23 9.45 -3.29
N VAL A 280 0.89 9.57 -2.57
CA VAL A 280 1.25 10.85 -1.93
C VAL A 280 1.58 11.94 -2.95
N ARG A 281 2.19 11.60 -4.10
CA ARG A 281 2.39 12.56 -5.20
C ARG A 281 1.07 13.02 -5.80
N GLY A 282 0.09 12.13 -5.94
CA GLY A 282 -1.26 12.47 -6.38
C GLY A 282 -1.97 13.41 -5.42
N CYS A 283 -1.92 13.11 -4.12
CA CYS A 283 -2.44 14.01 -3.09
C CYS A 283 -1.77 15.40 -3.15
N GLY A 284 -0.44 15.44 -3.36
CA GLY A 284 0.31 16.70 -3.53
C GLY A 284 -0.17 17.51 -4.74
N LYS A 285 -0.26 16.87 -5.92
CA LYS A 285 -0.77 17.52 -7.14
C LYS A 285 -2.18 18.09 -6.98
N LEU A 286 -3.05 17.42 -6.21
CA LEU A 286 -4.39 17.91 -5.91
C LEU A 286 -4.39 19.13 -4.99
N LEU A 287 -3.50 19.18 -4.00
CA LEU A 287 -3.34 20.35 -3.14
C LEU A 287 -2.89 21.59 -3.93
N GLU A 288 -2.06 21.40 -4.94
CA GLU A 288 -1.52 22.45 -5.82
C GLU A 288 -2.53 22.87 -6.90
N ASN A 289 -3.52 22.03 -7.23
CA ASN A 289 -4.52 22.30 -8.27
C ASN A 289 -5.96 22.27 -7.73
N PRO A 290 -6.46 23.39 -7.17
CA PRO A 290 -7.83 23.49 -6.63
C PRO A 290 -8.93 23.22 -7.66
N SER A 291 -8.67 23.48 -8.94
CA SER A 291 -9.65 23.23 -10.01
C SER A 291 -9.83 21.75 -10.28
N LEU A 292 -8.73 20.99 -10.26
CA LEU A 292 -8.77 19.53 -10.36
C LEU A 292 -9.42 18.90 -9.13
N LEU A 293 -9.08 19.42 -7.94
CA LEU A 293 -9.69 18.98 -6.67
C LEU A 293 -11.21 19.16 -6.66
N ALA A 294 -11.72 20.24 -7.25
CA ALA A 294 -13.16 20.50 -7.34
C ALA A 294 -13.87 19.58 -8.34
N LYS A 295 -13.19 19.12 -9.40
CA LYS A 295 -13.76 18.24 -10.43
C LYS A 295 -13.81 16.78 -9.98
N ILE A 296 -12.75 16.33 -9.30
CA ILE A 296 -12.70 14.99 -8.74
C ILE A 296 -13.65 14.96 -7.54
N ARG A 297 -14.55 13.98 -7.50
CA ARG A 297 -15.43 13.76 -6.35
C ARG A 297 -14.61 13.32 -5.15
N VAL A 298 -13.98 14.28 -4.50
CA VAL A 298 -13.33 14.09 -3.20
C VAL A 298 -14.40 14.24 -2.14
N SER A 299 -14.61 13.21 -1.34
CA SER A 299 -15.50 13.32 -0.19
C SER A 299 -14.93 14.39 0.76
N LYS A 300 -15.67 15.47 1.00
CA LYS A 300 -15.32 16.41 2.07
C LYS A 300 -15.59 15.69 3.40
N GLY A 301 -14.56 15.51 4.21
CA GLY A 301 -14.75 15.30 5.63
C GLY A 301 -15.44 16.54 6.20
N PHE A 302 -16.44 16.36 7.02
CA PHE A 302 -17.26 17.42 7.62
C PHE A 302 -16.44 18.43 8.37
#